data_dc39b47e5cb3140dd1a70077adf60182
#
_entry.id   dc39b47e5cb3140dd1a70077adf60182
#
_cell.length_a   1.000
_cell.length_b   1.000
_cell.length_c   1.000
_cell.angle_alpha   90.00
_cell.angle_beta   90.00
_cell.angle_gamma   90.00
#
_symmetry.space_group_name_H-M   'P 1'
#
loop_
_entity.id
_entity.type
_entity.pdbx_description
1 polymer ?
#
loop_
_entity_poly.entity_id
_entity_poly.type
_entity_poly.pdbx_seq_one_letter_code
_entity_poly.pdbx_strand_id
1 'polypeptide(L)'
;HAVSVTLYAQTMAQSVRKEKKGTRIITELRFPENEKVDKRVYPERIQVNCFTTKNGKRSEVALTIYGKPAVRLPESYWLSFTVPGIELVIAEKMGERVNLMDVVEKGNRQMHGIDRYVDLITSGETIRISSKEAFLLNVGEAQGLNYSTNYPDKRKGVHFNLNNNLWGTNFSMWNEGSLTYHFVIETLSRK
;
A
#
# COMPACT_ATOMS: atom_id res chain seq x y z
N HIS A 1 25.04 15.17 3.97
CA HIS A 1 24.51 13.83 3.65
C HIS A 1 22.98 13.90 3.66
N ALA A 2 22.32 13.41 2.61
CA ALA A 2 20.88 13.27 2.58
C ALA A 2 20.47 12.22 3.64
N VAL A 3 19.48 12.55 4.47
CA VAL A 3 18.92 11.63 5.48
C VAL A 3 17.57 11.16 4.99
N SER A 4 17.36 9.84 4.92
CA SER A 4 16.05 9.27 4.66
C SER A 4 15.25 9.22 5.96
N VAL A 5 13.98 9.66 5.91
CA VAL A 5 13.05 9.65 7.04
C VAL A 5 11.81 8.88 6.64
N THR A 6 11.43 7.91 7.45
CA THR A 6 10.15 7.20 7.31
C THR A 6 9.18 7.69 8.36
N LEU A 7 7.99 8.11 7.93
CA LEU A 7 6.92 8.57 8.80
C LEU A 7 5.73 7.62 8.70
N TYR A 8 5.12 7.31 9.83
CA TYR A 8 3.88 6.56 9.91
C TYR A 8 2.73 7.49 10.27
N ALA A 9 1.68 7.50 9.46
CA ALA A 9 0.50 8.31 9.73
C ALA A 9 -0.16 7.87 11.03
N GLN A 10 -0.59 8.85 11.83
CA GLN A 10 -1.20 8.65 13.14
C GLN A 10 -2.69 8.99 13.08
N THR A 11 -3.51 8.22 13.81
CA THR A 11 -4.95 8.46 13.90
C THR A 11 -5.23 9.71 14.72
N MET A 12 -5.96 10.64 14.12
CA MET A 12 -6.42 11.87 14.75
C MET A 12 -7.86 11.75 15.23
N ALA A 13 -8.70 11.13 14.43
CA ALA A 13 -10.11 10.90 14.73
C ALA A 13 -10.61 9.62 14.04
N GLN A 14 -11.60 8.99 14.64
CA GLN A 14 -12.27 7.84 14.07
C GLN A 14 -13.75 7.88 14.38
N SER A 15 -14.58 7.55 13.39
CA SER A 15 -16.01 7.35 13.55
C SER A 15 -16.42 5.98 13.04
N VAL A 16 -17.37 5.34 13.72
CA VAL A 16 -17.89 4.02 13.38
C VAL A 16 -19.41 4.11 13.20
N ARG A 17 -19.88 3.63 12.06
CA ARG A 17 -21.32 3.61 11.74
C ARG A 17 -21.74 2.18 11.34
N LYS A 18 -22.73 1.65 12.05
CA LYS A 18 -23.40 0.41 11.65
C LYS A 18 -24.37 0.70 10.51
N GLU A 19 -24.28 -0.05 9.43
CA GLU A 19 -25.15 0.03 8.26
C GLU A 19 -25.91 -1.28 8.05
N LYS A 20 -26.99 -1.27 7.24
CA LYS A 20 -27.80 -2.47 6.96
C LYS A 20 -26.98 -3.64 6.43
N LYS A 21 -25.92 -3.38 5.64
CA LYS A 21 -25.09 -4.41 4.99
C LYS A 21 -23.74 -4.66 5.66
N GLY A 22 -23.35 -3.86 6.66
CA GLY A 22 -22.04 -3.98 7.29
C GLY A 22 -21.74 -2.85 8.27
N THR A 23 -20.46 -2.58 8.45
CA THR A 23 -19.96 -1.51 9.31
C THR A 23 -19.04 -0.61 8.49
N ARG A 24 -19.22 0.69 8.61
CA ARG A 24 -18.34 1.71 8.03
C ARG A 24 -17.50 2.34 9.13
N ILE A 25 -16.21 2.46 8.86
CA ILE A 25 -15.24 3.14 9.70
C ILE A 25 -14.59 4.24 8.87
N ILE A 26 -14.62 5.46 9.36
CA ILE A 26 -13.91 6.59 8.76
C ILE A 26 -12.84 7.01 9.74
N THR A 27 -11.59 6.97 9.30
CA THR A 27 -10.43 7.33 10.10
C THR A 27 -9.72 8.50 9.45
N GLU A 28 -9.48 9.55 10.23
CA GLU A 28 -8.64 10.68 9.83
C GLU A 28 -7.24 10.49 10.39
N LEU A 29 -6.25 10.68 9.52
CA LEU A 29 -4.84 10.46 9.83
C LEU A 29 -4.03 11.71 9.46
N ARG A 30 -2.91 11.90 10.17
CA ARG A 30 -1.86 12.86 9.80
C ARG A 30 -0.49 12.25 10.02
N PHE A 31 0.49 12.71 9.26
CA PHE A 31 1.88 12.40 9.58
C PHE A 31 2.34 13.26 10.77
N PRO A 32 3.09 12.68 11.72
CA PRO A 32 3.70 13.46 12.78
C PRO A 32 4.75 14.40 12.21
N GLU A 33 4.85 15.62 12.74
CA GLU A 33 5.94 16.53 12.37
C GLU A 33 7.29 15.93 12.77
N ASN A 34 8.28 16.10 11.91
CA ASN A 34 9.66 15.69 12.16
C ASN A 34 10.59 16.84 11.77
N GLU A 35 11.50 17.19 12.66
CA GLU A 35 12.44 18.32 12.49
C GLU A 35 13.37 18.19 11.26
N LYS A 36 13.59 16.94 10.79
CA LYS A 36 14.40 16.65 9.60
C LYS A 36 13.62 16.72 8.30
N VAL A 37 12.31 16.98 8.36
CA VAL A 37 11.41 17.02 7.22
C VAL A 37 10.86 18.43 7.06
N ASP A 38 10.95 18.97 5.85
CA ASP A 38 10.38 20.29 5.53
C ASP A 38 8.86 20.26 5.76
N LYS A 39 8.35 21.20 6.56
CA LYS A 39 6.93 21.29 6.88
C LYS A 39 6.02 21.44 5.66
N ARG A 40 6.55 21.99 4.57
CA ARG A 40 5.81 22.21 3.32
C ARG A 40 5.50 20.92 2.54
N VAL A 41 6.11 19.78 2.90
CA VAL A 41 5.87 18.51 2.18
C VAL A 41 4.66 17.73 2.70
N TYR A 42 4.15 18.09 3.89
CA TYR A 42 3.04 17.35 4.49
C TYR A 42 1.72 17.61 3.76
N PRO A 43 0.92 16.57 3.46
CA PRO A 43 -0.46 16.75 3.02
C PRO A 43 -1.31 17.33 4.15
N GLU A 44 -2.39 17.98 3.82
CA GLU A 44 -3.30 18.56 4.81
C GLU A 44 -3.87 17.50 5.75
N ARG A 45 -4.29 16.37 5.21
CA ARG A 45 -4.84 15.23 5.95
C ARG A 45 -4.87 13.98 5.09
N ILE A 46 -5.05 12.83 5.74
CA ILE A 46 -5.33 11.56 5.09
C ILE A 46 -6.63 11.02 5.67
N GLN A 47 -7.52 10.52 4.81
CA GLN A 47 -8.75 9.88 5.25
C GLN A 47 -8.81 8.45 4.72
N VAL A 48 -9.14 7.51 5.59
CA VAL A 48 -9.43 6.13 5.23
C VAL A 48 -10.90 5.86 5.52
N ASN A 49 -11.67 5.56 4.49
CA ASN A 49 -13.07 5.16 4.59
C ASN A 49 -13.13 3.66 4.29
N CYS A 50 -13.39 2.86 5.31
CA CYS A 50 -13.46 1.41 5.22
C CYS A 50 -14.89 0.93 5.48
N PHE A 51 -15.46 0.17 4.55
CA PHE A 51 -16.71 -0.51 4.73
C PHE A 51 -16.46 -2.02 4.76
N THR A 52 -16.85 -2.69 5.85
CA THR A 52 -16.73 -4.16 6.00
C THR A 52 -18.12 -4.79 6.05
N THR A 53 -18.33 -5.81 5.23
CA THR A 53 -19.59 -6.59 5.19
C THR A 53 -19.85 -7.29 6.53
N LYS A 54 -21.12 -7.61 6.83
CA LYS A 54 -21.51 -8.25 8.10
C LYS A 54 -20.79 -9.56 8.42
N ASN A 55 -20.48 -10.35 7.39
CA ASN A 55 -19.74 -11.60 7.55
C ASN A 55 -18.21 -11.42 7.69
N GLY A 56 -17.73 -10.18 7.62
CA GLY A 56 -16.30 -9.86 7.74
C GLY A 56 -15.43 -10.30 6.56
N LYS A 57 -16.01 -10.93 5.53
CA LYS A 57 -15.23 -11.53 4.44
C LYS A 57 -14.82 -10.56 3.32
N ARG A 58 -15.39 -9.36 3.31
CA ARG A 58 -15.07 -8.34 2.31
C ARG A 58 -15.05 -6.96 2.94
N SER A 59 -13.98 -6.22 2.66
CA SER A 59 -13.84 -4.81 3.01
C SER A 59 -13.53 -3.99 1.76
N GLU A 60 -14.16 -2.83 1.67
CA GLU A 60 -13.90 -1.83 0.64
C GLU A 60 -13.27 -0.62 1.32
N VAL A 61 -12.11 -0.22 0.83
CA VAL A 61 -11.31 0.86 1.40
C VAL A 61 -11.11 1.95 0.36
N ALA A 62 -11.49 3.18 0.69
CA ALA A 62 -11.08 4.37 -0.05
C ALA A 62 -10.11 5.16 0.83
N LEU A 63 -8.86 5.29 0.39
CA LEU A 63 -7.84 6.10 1.01
C LEU A 63 -7.66 7.37 0.21
N THR A 64 -7.84 8.54 0.83
CA THR A 64 -7.64 9.83 0.18
C THR A 64 -6.58 10.63 0.91
N ILE A 65 -5.56 11.08 0.18
CA ILE A 65 -4.56 12.03 0.62
C ILE A 65 -5.03 13.40 0.14
N TYR A 66 -5.38 14.30 1.05
CA TYR A 66 -5.89 15.63 0.72
C TYR A 66 -4.77 16.68 0.75
N GLY A 67 -4.81 17.58 -0.22
CA GLY A 67 -3.93 18.73 -0.25
C GLY A 67 -2.44 18.36 -0.26
N LYS A 68 -2.08 17.30 -1.01
CA LYS A 68 -0.67 16.97 -1.20
C LYS A 68 0.02 18.12 -1.94
N PRO A 69 1.07 18.71 -1.38
CA PRO A 69 1.80 19.79 -2.05
C PRO A 69 2.69 19.24 -3.17
N ALA A 70 3.01 20.11 -4.14
CA ALA A 70 4.05 19.84 -5.12
C ALA A 70 5.42 19.89 -4.44
N VAL A 71 6.18 18.80 -4.49
CA VAL A 71 7.48 18.68 -3.85
C VAL A 71 8.51 18.14 -4.83
N ARG A 72 9.71 18.74 -4.84
CA ARG A 72 10.86 18.24 -5.61
C ARG A 72 11.79 17.33 -4.80
N LEU A 73 11.59 17.27 -3.48
CA LEU A 73 12.33 16.34 -2.63
C LEU A 73 11.88 14.91 -2.91
N PRO A 74 12.79 13.94 -2.97
CA PRO A 74 12.43 12.54 -3.15
C PRO A 74 11.47 12.08 -2.04
N GLU A 75 10.29 11.62 -2.44
CA GLU A 75 9.25 11.13 -1.55
C GLU A 75 8.52 9.92 -2.14
N SER A 76 7.95 9.10 -1.27
CA SER A 76 7.04 8.03 -1.66
C SER A 76 5.99 7.79 -0.57
N TYR A 77 4.77 7.47 -1.01
CA TYR A 77 3.64 7.14 -0.14
C TYR A 77 3.30 5.67 -0.32
N TRP A 78 3.06 5.01 0.80
CA TRP A 78 2.84 3.56 0.85
C TRP A 78 1.62 3.21 1.69
N LEU A 79 0.85 2.22 1.24
CA LEU A 79 -0.15 1.53 2.04
C LEU A 79 0.31 0.10 2.28
N SER A 80 0.43 -0.27 3.54
CA SER A 80 0.98 -1.56 3.95
C SER A 80 -0.10 -2.48 4.51
N PHE A 81 -0.02 -3.76 4.13
CA PHE A 81 -0.86 -4.82 4.66
C PHE A 81 0.01 -5.93 5.23
N THR A 82 -0.21 -6.25 6.49
CA THR A 82 0.49 -7.34 7.17
C THR A 82 -0.52 -8.37 7.64
N VAL A 83 -0.31 -9.61 7.25
CA VAL A 83 -1.14 -10.75 7.64
C VAL A 83 -0.24 -11.77 8.33
N PRO A 84 -0.57 -12.24 9.54
CA PRO A 84 0.21 -13.28 10.20
C PRO A 84 0.26 -14.58 9.39
N GLY A 85 1.41 -15.24 9.36
CA GLY A 85 1.55 -16.56 8.77
C GLY A 85 1.50 -16.60 7.23
N ILE A 86 1.92 -15.55 6.53
CA ILE A 86 2.01 -15.56 5.06
C ILE A 86 3.01 -16.62 4.61
N GLU A 87 2.54 -17.61 3.86
CA GLU A 87 3.32 -18.68 3.25
C GLU A 87 3.73 -18.34 1.82
N LEU A 88 2.77 -17.80 1.02
CA LEU A 88 3.00 -17.43 -0.37
C LEU A 88 2.39 -16.06 -0.67
N VAL A 89 3.01 -15.36 -1.61
CA VAL A 89 2.51 -14.09 -2.17
C VAL A 89 2.35 -14.30 -3.67
N ILE A 90 1.10 -14.43 -4.12
CA ILE A 90 0.75 -14.68 -5.52
C ILE A 90 0.09 -13.42 -6.08
N ALA A 91 0.56 -12.91 -7.19
CA ALA A 91 -0.10 -11.79 -7.86
C ALA A 91 -0.55 -12.18 -9.26
N GLU A 92 -1.50 -11.42 -9.79
CA GLU A 92 -1.84 -11.47 -11.19
C GLU A 92 -0.89 -10.57 -11.99
N LYS A 93 -0.28 -11.13 -13.00
CA LYS A 93 0.58 -10.42 -13.97
C LYS A 93 0.23 -10.88 -15.37
N MET A 94 -0.18 -9.96 -16.23
CA MET A 94 -0.56 -10.23 -17.62
C MET A 94 -1.58 -11.37 -17.77
N GLY A 95 -2.54 -11.44 -16.83
CA GLY A 95 -3.58 -12.48 -16.79
C GLY A 95 -3.18 -13.79 -16.10
N GLU A 96 -1.91 -13.96 -15.76
CA GLU A 96 -1.39 -15.18 -15.13
C GLU A 96 -1.18 -15.00 -13.62
N ARG A 97 -1.34 -16.10 -12.87
CA ARG A 97 -1.06 -16.14 -11.43
C ARG A 97 0.41 -16.48 -11.19
N VAL A 98 1.18 -15.53 -10.68
CA VAL A 98 2.63 -15.65 -10.51
C VAL A 98 3.00 -15.53 -9.04
N ASN A 99 3.81 -16.47 -8.55
CA ASN A 99 4.43 -16.33 -7.25
C ASN A 99 5.49 -15.21 -7.31
N LEU A 100 5.32 -14.17 -6.51
CA LEU A 100 6.23 -13.01 -6.52
C LEU A 100 7.65 -13.34 -6.04
N MET A 101 7.84 -14.49 -5.43
CA MET A 101 9.19 -14.96 -5.07
C MET A 101 9.90 -15.69 -6.21
N ASP A 102 9.14 -16.08 -7.24
CA ASP A 102 9.67 -16.81 -8.40
C ASP A 102 10.13 -15.81 -9.48
N VAL A 103 11.28 -15.23 -9.25
CA VAL A 103 11.91 -14.22 -10.11
C VAL A 103 13.16 -14.82 -10.75
N VAL A 104 13.43 -14.46 -12.01
CA VAL A 104 14.63 -14.85 -12.73
C VAL A 104 15.89 -14.56 -11.92
N GLU A 105 16.94 -15.33 -12.15
CA GLU A 105 18.23 -15.14 -11.50
C GLU A 105 18.70 -13.69 -11.65
N LYS A 106 19.20 -13.10 -10.56
CA LYS A 106 19.61 -11.68 -10.47
C LYS A 106 18.51 -10.65 -10.71
N GLY A 107 17.23 -11.06 -10.81
CA GLY A 107 16.10 -10.14 -10.87
C GLY A 107 15.78 -9.49 -9.51
N ASN A 108 15.16 -8.31 -9.54
CA ASN A 108 14.68 -7.66 -8.32
C ASN A 108 13.51 -8.45 -7.72
N ARG A 109 13.63 -8.84 -6.44
CA ARG A 109 12.63 -9.64 -5.72
C ARG A 109 11.73 -8.83 -4.80
N GLN A 110 11.95 -7.54 -4.69
CA GLN A 110 11.20 -6.72 -3.74
C GLN A 110 10.05 -5.97 -4.41
N MET A 111 10.28 -5.39 -5.59
CA MET A 111 9.31 -4.54 -6.27
C MET A 111 8.73 -5.23 -7.49
N HIS A 112 7.41 -5.24 -7.58
CA HIS A 112 6.66 -5.94 -8.62
C HIS A 112 5.54 -5.06 -9.17
N GLY A 113 5.42 -4.99 -10.50
CA GLY A 113 4.18 -4.56 -11.14
C GLY A 113 3.16 -5.70 -11.05
N ILE A 114 1.94 -5.39 -10.68
CA ILE A 114 0.81 -6.34 -10.63
C ILE A 114 -0.36 -5.78 -11.44
N ASP A 115 -1.28 -6.65 -11.89
CA ASP A 115 -2.45 -6.19 -12.65
C ASP A 115 -3.59 -5.81 -11.71
N ARG A 116 -4.36 -6.79 -11.25
CA ARG A 116 -5.61 -6.55 -10.53
C ARG A 116 -5.54 -6.84 -9.04
N TYR A 117 -4.76 -7.85 -8.64
CA TYR A 117 -4.75 -8.31 -7.25
C TYR A 117 -3.44 -8.98 -6.84
N VAL A 118 -3.27 -9.06 -5.53
CA VAL A 118 -2.31 -9.93 -4.86
C VAL A 118 -3.05 -10.80 -3.85
N ASP A 119 -2.69 -12.08 -3.79
CA ASP A 119 -3.16 -13.08 -2.84
C ASP A 119 -2.08 -13.34 -1.79
N LEU A 120 -2.39 -13.06 -0.53
CA LEU A 120 -1.58 -13.44 0.61
C LEU A 120 -2.12 -14.77 1.13
N ILE A 121 -1.38 -15.85 0.91
CA ILE A 121 -1.81 -17.20 1.24
C ILE A 121 -1.20 -17.59 2.58
N THR A 122 -2.06 -18.00 3.50
CA THR A 122 -1.71 -18.56 4.81
C THR A 122 -2.09 -20.04 4.88
N SER A 123 -1.80 -20.70 5.98
CA SER A 123 -2.20 -22.11 6.19
C SER A 123 -3.72 -22.33 6.16
N GLY A 124 -4.53 -21.31 6.52
CA GLY A 124 -6.00 -21.45 6.68
C GLY A 124 -6.83 -20.74 5.61
N GLU A 125 -6.32 -19.66 5.05
CA GLU A 125 -7.11 -18.79 4.17
C GLU A 125 -6.23 -18.05 3.16
N THR A 126 -6.88 -17.43 2.20
CA THR A 126 -6.26 -16.53 1.25
C THR A 126 -6.87 -15.14 1.42
N ILE A 127 -6.03 -14.15 1.67
CA ILE A 127 -6.43 -12.75 1.70
C ILE A 127 -6.09 -12.13 0.35
N ARG A 128 -7.10 -11.82 -0.44
CA ARG A 128 -6.96 -11.11 -1.71
C ARG A 128 -7.07 -9.62 -1.50
N ILE A 129 -6.12 -8.88 -2.04
CA ILE A 129 -6.11 -7.41 -2.05
C ILE A 129 -6.09 -6.94 -3.50
N SER A 130 -7.08 -6.17 -3.89
CA SER A 130 -7.22 -5.64 -5.25
C SER A 130 -7.21 -4.11 -5.22
N SER A 131 -6.59 -3.48 -6.21
CA SER A 131 -6.68 -2.03 -6.47
C SER A 131 -6.67 -1.79 -7.97
N LYS A 132 -7.29 -0.68 -8.40
CA LYS A 132 -7.23 -0.23 -9.80
C LYS A 132 -6.20 0.87 -10.01
N GLU A 133 -5.87 1.59 -8.95
CA GLU A 133 -4.97 2.76 -9.00
C GLU A 133 -3.56 2.44 -8.51
N ALA A 134 -3.40 1.43 -7.63
CA ALA A 134 -2.12 1.07 -7.04
C ALA A 134 -1.68 -0.31 -7.55
N PHE A 135 -0.84 -0.32 -8.56
CA PHE A 135 -0.36 -1.53 -9.23
C PHE A 135 1.14 -1.83 -9.02
N LEU A 136 1.83 -1.00 -8.23
CA LEU A 136 3.21 -1.23 -7.86
C LEU A 136 3.27 -1.71 -6.42
N LEU A 137 3.88 -2.88 -6.21
CA LEU A 137 3.89 -3.60 -4.95
C LEU A 137 5.30 -3.97 -4.52
N ASN A 138 5.62 -3.73 -3.26
CA ASN A 138 6.79 -4.32 -2.61
C ASN A 138 6.39 -5.45 -1.68
N VAL A 139 7.24 -6.46 -1.58
CA VAL A 139 7.16 -7.49 -0.56
C VAL A 139 8.25 -7.24 0.48
N GLY A 140 7.89 -7.31 1.76
CA GLY A 140 8.83 -7.21 2.89
C GLY A 140 9.10 -5.79 3.37
N GLU A 141 9.44 -4.84 2.51
CA GLU A 141 9.74 -3.47 2.94
C GLU A 141 9.20 -2.43 1.96
N ALA A 142 8.67 -1.33 2.50
CA ALA A 142 8.20 -0.18 1.73
C ALA A 142 9.39 0.70 1.32
N GLN A 143 9.98 0.43 0.15
CA GLN A 143 11.13 1.18 -0.34
C GLN A 143 11.16 1.23 -1.88
N GLY A 144 11.47 2.39 -2.45
CA GLY A 144 11.39 2.63 -3.88
C GLY A 144 12.72 2.60 -4.64
N LEU A 145 13.85 2.65 -3.94
CA LEU A 145 15.17 2.82 -4.57
C LEU A 145 16.09 1.60 -4.44
N ASN A 146 15.75 0.64 -3.60
CA ASN A 146 16.61 -0.53 -3.41
C ASN A 146 16.32 -1.61 -4.44
N TYR A 147 17.33 -1.94 -5.18
CA TYR A 147 17.37 -3.16 -5.97
C TYR A 147 17.95 -4.27 -5.11
N SER A 148 17.20 -5.36 -4.94
CA SER A 148 17.69 -6.52 -4.18
C SER A 148 17.33 -7.82 -4.88
N THR A 149 18.32 -8.70 -4.97
CA THR A 149 18.17 -10.06 -5.43
C THR A 149 17.88 -11.05 -4.29
N ASN A 150 17.95 -10.57 -3.04
CA ASN A 150 17.66 -11.37 -1.86
C ASN A 150 16.16 -11.61 -1.73
N TYR A 151 15.80 -12.78 -1.18
CA TYR A 151 14.41 -13.06 -0.85
C TYR A 151 13.92 -12.10 0.25
N PRO A 152 12.85 -11.34 0.02
CA PRO A 152 12.30 -10.46 1.02
C PRO A 152 11.63 -11.26 2.15
N ASP A 153 11.62 -10.69 3.35
CA ASP A 153 10.88 -11.27 4.47
C ASP A 153 9.37 -10.97 4.31
N LYS A 154 8.64 -11.90 3.72
CA LYS A 154 7.20 -11.78 3.50
C LYS A 154 6.37 -11.62 4.78
N ARG A 155 6.92 -11.97 5.97
CA ARG A 155 6.26 -11.74 7.27
C ARG A 155 6.07 -10.26 7.57
N LYS A 156 6.88 -9.39 6.97
CA LYS A 156 6.72 -7.94 7.05
C LYS A 156 5.57 -7.40 6.18
N GLY A 157 4.96 -8.25 5.35
CA GLY A 157 3.79 -7.93 4.56
C GLY A 157 4.07 -7.47 3.14
N VAL A 158 3.06 -6.84 2.57
CA VAL A 158 3.09 -6.24 1.24
C VAL A 158 2.76 -4.75 1.32
N HIS A 159 3.39 -3.96 0.47
CA HIS A 159 3.35 -2.52 0.51
C HIS A 159 3.02 -1.98 -0.88
N PHE A 160 1.84 -1.39 -1.03
CA PHE A 160 1.44 -0.73 -2.28
C PHE A 160 2.06 0.65 -2.34
N ASN A 161 2.80 0.94 -3.40
CA ASN A 161 3.26 2.27 -3.71
C ASN A 161 2.10 3.09 -4.26
N LEU A 162 1.66 4.09 -3.52
CA LEU A 162 0.55 4.95 -3.90
C LEU A 162 1.02 6.06 -4.84
N ASN A 163 2.15 6.65 -4.49
CA ASN A 163 2.75 7.73 -5.24
C ASN A 163 4.24 7.82 -4.92
N ASN A 164 5.07 8.16 -5.91
CA ASN A 164 6.46 8.48 -5.69
C ASN A 164 6.99 9.43 -6.77
N ASN A 165 8.05 10.16 -6.42
CA ASN A 165 8.86 10.94 -7.34
C ASN A 165 10.36 10.56 -7.23
N LEU A 166 10.63 9.32 -6.80
CA LEU A 166 12.00 8.84 -6.53
C LEU A 166 12.79 8.59 -7.83
N TRP A 167 12.11 8.33 -8.93
CA TRP A 167 12.75 7.96 -10.17
C TRP A 167 12.92 9.18 -11.06
N GLY A 168 14.18 9.60 -11.26
CA GLY A 168 14.54 10.69 -12.14
C GLY A 168 14.38 10.28 -13.63
N THR A 169 13.13 10.17 -14.06
CA THR A 169 12.73 9.76 -15.43
C THR A 169 12.11 10.91 -16.18
N ASN A 170 11.57 10.66 -17.37
CA ASN A 170 10.88 11.63 -18.22
C ASN A 170 9.46 12.01 -17.72
N PHE A 171 9.02 11.47 -16.59
CA PHE A 171 7.74 11.81 -15.97
C PHE A 171 7.86 13.06 -15.10
N SER A 172 6.71 13.68 -14.82
CA SER A 172 6.66 14.79 -13.87
C SER A 172 7.20 14.33 -12.51
N MET A 173 8.22 15.04 -12.02
CA MET A 173 8.87 14.72 -10.75
C MET A 173 8.10 15.21 -9.53
N TRP A 174 6.96 15.83 -9.72
CA TRP A 174 6.06 16.28 -8.66
C TRP A 174 4.62 16.30 -9.14
N ASN A 175 3.74 16.06 -8.23
CA ASN A 175 2.30 16.21 -8.40
C ASN A 175 1.72 16.82 -7.13
N GLU A 176 0.58 17.47 -7.25
CA GLU A 176 -0.14 18.12 -6.17
C GLU A 176 -1.62 17.80 -6.23
N GLY A 177 -2.34 18.15 -5.16
CA GLY A 177 -3.78 18.00 -5.07
C GLY A 177 -4.20 16.81 -4.23
N SER A 178 -5.42 16.35 -4.45
CA SER A 178 -5.98 15.22 -3.70
C SER A 178 -5.88 13.93 -4.52
N LEU A 179 -5.36 12.87 -3.90
CA LEU A 179 -5.16 11.56 -4.52
C LEU A 179 -6.02 10.54 -3.78
N THR A 180 -6.85 9.79 -4.52
CA THR A 180 -7.70 8.74 -3.94
C THR A 180 -7.35 7.39 -4.54
N TYR A 181 -7.27 6.38 -3.67
CA TYR A 181 -6.98 4.99 -4.00
C TYR A 181 -8.05 4.09 -3.41
N HIS A 182 -8.51 3.14 -4.21
CA HIS A 182 -9.53 2.18 -3.80
C HIS A 182 -8.93 0.78 -3.69
N PHE A 183 -9.24 0.12 -2.58
CA PHE A 183 -8.84 -1.26 -2.36
C PHE A 183 -10.06 -2.09 -1.99
N VAL A 184 -10.04 -3.33 -2.44
CA VAL A 184 -10.97 -4.37 -2.01
C VAL A 184 -10.17 -5.48 -1.37
N ILE A 185 -10.53 -5.84 -0.14
CA ILE A 185 -9.89 -6.90 0.63
C ILE A 185 -10.92 -8.02 0.80
N GLU A 186 -10.58 -9.23 0.39
CA GLU A 186 -11.48 -10.38 0.45
C GLU A 186 -10.79 -11.57 1.12
N THR A 187 -11.48 -12.17 2.07
CA THR A 187 -11.08 -13.47 2.65
C THR A 187 -11.71 -14.59 1.84
N LEU A 188 -10.87 -15.36 1.16
CA LEU A 188 -11.25 -16.49 0.33
C LEU A 188 -10.95 -17.79 1.08
N SER A 189 -11.93 -18.69 1.15
CA SER A 189 -11.71 -20.03 1.70
C SER A 189 -10.72 -20.78 0.80
N ARG A 190 -9.78 -21.50 1.40
CA ARG A 190 -8.89 -22.39 0.66
C ARG A 190 -9.75 -23.51 0.03
N LYS A 191 -9.71 -23.66 -1.27
CA LYS A 191 -10.31 -24.81 -1.98
C LYS A 191 -9.39 -26.01 -1.90
#